data_509cc1cb42ce9e8f1a95d8f821aa76f4
#
_entry.id   509cc1cb42ce9e8f1a95d8f821aa76f4
#
_cell.length_a   1.000
_cell.length_b   1.000
_cell.length_c   1.000
_cell.angle_alpha   90.00
_cell.angle_beta   90.00
_cell.angle_gamma   90.00
#
_symmetry.space_group_name_H-M   'P 1'
#
loop_
_entity.id
_entity.type
_entity.pdbx_description
1 polymer ?
#
loop_
_entity_poly.entity_id
_entity_poly.type
_entity_poly.pdbx_seq_one_letter_code
_entity_poly.pdbx_strand_id
1 'polypeptide(L)'
;MYYSAGTYESFAHPEKPKDVDKKSAYIIGTGLAGLTAAFYLVRDGQMKGEHIHLLEKLELAGGSCDGRKDVTKGFYMRGGREMDNHFEVMWDMFRDVPSLENPEVSVLDEYYWLNKHDPNYSLCRASVNRGEDAHTDKKFGLDKESAMALSQLFITPEKALEGKKISEVMPDSFWSTNFWLYWQTMFAFQRWSSALEMKRYLCRYVHHIDGLPDFSALRFTKYNQYESLIMPLVKYLENHGVAIEYGMDVKNVIIDTVGDKKIARQIVFIKDGKEQTIDLVEDDLVFITNGCCTDTSCYGDQTHAPDLTKAKNGTGESWDLWKNIAKQAEHSEFGNPDNFCNNIEETNWMSATVATSNEEIIQHIINICKRDPREGKVTTGGIVTVKDSMDNWYLSWTINRQPQFKSQDKDTVLIWLYALSTNKEGNYVKKAMRDCTGEEVC
;
A
#
# COMPACT_ATOMS: atom_id res chain seq x y z
N MET A 1 -8.41 10.64 15.10
CA MET A 1 -7.84 11.02 16.41
C MET A 1 -6.90 9.90 16.82
N TYR A 2 -5.69 10.23 17.13
CA TYR A 2 -4.68 9.26 17.57
C TYR A 2 -4.87 8.99 19.07
N TYR A 3 -5.01 7.72 19.44
CA TYR A 3 -5.05 7.29 20.83
C TYR A 3 -3.83 6.45 21.13
N SER A 4 -3.01 6.87 22.07
CA SER A 4 -2.01 6.02 22.67
C SER A 4 -2.61 5.41 23.94
N ALA A 5 -2.72 4.09 23.98
CA ALA A 5 -3.03 3.35 25.20
C ALA A 5 -1.78 2.95 25.98
N GLY A 6 -0.59 3.27 25.44
CA GLY A 6 0.69 2.94 26.05
C GLY A 6 1.05 3.82 27.24
N THR A 7 1.92 3.33 28.08
CA THR A 7 2.56 4.13 29.13
C THR A 7 3.81 4.79 28.56
N TYR A 8 4.07 6.01 28.98
CA TYR A 8 5.28 6.75 28.56
C TYR A 8 6.57 6.01 28.94
N GLU A 9 6.58 5.42 30.15
CA GLU A 9 7.72 4.65 30.63
C GLU A 9 8.02 3.46 29.72
N SER A 10 7.00 2.70 29.33
CA SER A 10 7.17 1.55 28.42
C SER A 10 7.68 1.96 27.04
N PHE A 11 7.31 3.15 26.56
CA PHE A 11 7.79 3.68 25.29
C PHE A 11 9.22 4.21 25.41
N ALA A 12 9.51 5.02 26.43
CA ALA A 12 10.79 5.69 26.60
C ALA A 12 11.90 4.75 27.13
N HIS A 13 11.51 3.79 27.97
CA HIS A 13 12.41 2.86 28.65
C HIS A 13 11.79 1.46 28.68
N PRO A 14 11.70 0.77 27.53
CA PRO A 14 11.08 -0.56 27.49
C PRO A 14 11.87 -1.55 28.36
N GLU A 15 11.18 -2.15 29.33
CA GLU A 15 11.72 -3.20 30.16
C GLU A 15 11.48 -4.56 29.51
N LYS A 16 12.44 -5.48 29.66
CA LYS A 16 12.27 -6.85 29.18
C LYS A 16 11.07 -7.52 29.86
N PRO A 17 10.04 -7.92 29.08
CA PRO A 17 8.88 -8.58 29.65
C PRO A 17 9.26 -9.87 30.38
N LYS A 18 8.61 -10.11 31.52
CA LYS A 18 8.80 -11.33 32.28
C LYS A 18 8.44 -12.56 31.41
N ASP A 19 9.28 -13.56 31.48
CA ASP A 19 9.12 -14.84 30.75
C ASP A 19 9.15 -14.73 29.20
N VAL A 20 9.58 -13.60 28.63
CA VAL A 20 9.69 -13.45 27.17
C VAL A 20 10.60 -14.50 26.51
N ASP A 21 11.66 -14.93 27.21
CA ASP A 21 12.58 -15.97 26.72
C ASP A 21 11.96 -17.38 26.64
N LYS A 22 10.75 -17.57 27.17
CA LYS A 22 10.01 -18.84 27.12
C LYS A 22 8.98 -18.88 26.00
N LYS A 23 8.76 -17.75 25.33
CA LYS A 23 7.74 -17.56 24.29
C LYS A 23 8.38 -17.59 22.93
N SER A 24 7.62 -18.09 21.95
CA SER A 24 7.92 -17.89 20.53
C SER A 24 6.86 -16.98 19.90
N ALA A 25 7.24 -16.27 18.85
CA ALA A 25 6.34 -15.44 18.07
C ALA A 25 6.31 -15.94 16.63
N TYR A 26 5.13 -16.22 16.13
CA TYR A 26 4.87 -16.63 14.75
C TYR A 26 4.12 -15.51 14.03
N ILE A 27 4.72 -14.97 13.00
CA ILE A 27 4.19 -13.83 12.25
C ILE A 27 3.88 -14.30 10.84
N ILE A 28 2.61 -14.28 10.48
CA ILE A 28 2.11 -14.72 9.18
C ILE A 28 2.06 -13.52 8.23
N GLY A 29 2.90 -13.56 7.20
CA GLY A 29 3.12 -12.49 6.24
C GLY A 29 4.31 -11.59 6.60
N THR A 30 5.14 -11.30 5.61
CA THR A 30 6.32 -10.43 5.71
C THR A 30 6.12 -9.08 5.01
N GLY A 31 4.87 -8.60 4.93
CA GLY A 31 4.59 -7.22 4.60
C GLY A 31 5.11 -6.27 5.67
N LEU A 32 5.00 -4.97 5.44
CA LEU A 32 5.50 -3.94 6.38
C LEU A 32 4.98 -4.16 7.80
N ALA A 33 3.71 -4.55 7.98
CA ALA A 33 3.14 -4.81 9.30
C ALA A 33 3.80 -5.99 10.02
N GLY A 34 4.05 -7.11 9.33
CA GLY A 34 4.71 -8.28 9.90
C GLY A 34 6.16 -8.00 10.27
N LEU A 35 6.90 -7.37 9.38
CA LEU A 35 8.28 -6.96 9.65
C LEU A 35 8.38 -5.94 10.81
N THR A 36 7.41 -5.01 10.90
CA THR A 36 7.33 -4.06 12.02
C THR A 36 7.05 -4.77 13.34
N ALA A 37 6.15 -5.76 13.36
CA ALA A 37 5.89 -6.56 14.55
C ALA A 37 7.16 -7.28 15.02
N ALA A 38 7.90 -7.91 14.10
CA ALA A 38 9.18 -8.54 14.41
C ALA A 38 10.21 -7.55 14.97
N PHE A 39 10.29 -6.36 14.36
CA PHE A 39 11.21 -5.30 14.81
C PHE A 39 10.93 -4.90 16.28
N TYR A 40 9.67 -4.61 16.62
CA TYR A 40 9.32 -4.21 17.98
C TYR A 40 9.44 -5.35 18.99
N LEU A 41 9.22 -6.61 18.58
CA LEU A 41 9.51 -7.77 19.44
C LEU A 41 11.00 -7.86 19.78
N VAL A 42 11.89 -7.60 18.80
CA VAL A 42 13.35 -7.59 19.03
C VAL A 42 13.75 -6.38 19.89
N ARG A 43 13.42 -5.15 19.45
CA ARG A 43 13.91 -3.92 20.06
C ARG A 43 13.29 -3.65 21.42
N ASP A 44 11.97 -3.62 21.50
CA ASP A 44 11.22 -3.21 22.70
C ASP A 44 10.79 -4.41 23.55
N GLY A 45 10.33 -5.49 22.92
CA GLY A 45 10.00 -6.74 23.58
C GLY A 45 11.23 -7.50 24.08
N GLN A 46 12.42 -7.16 23.60
CA GLN A 46 13.69 -7.83 23.95
C GLN A 46 13.61 -9.36 23.83
N MET A 47 12.79 -9.80 22.88
CA MET A 47 12.67 -11.21 22.50
C MET A 47 13.89 -11.59 21.66
N LYS A 48 14.45 -12.77 21.91
CA LYS A 48 15.56 -13.28 21.09
C LYS A 48 15.06 -13.56 19.67
N GLY A 49 15.84 -13.16 18.66
CA GLY A 49 15.47 -13.35 17.26
C GLY A 49 15.20 -14.81 16.90
N GLU A 50 15.94 -15.75 17.49
CA GLU A 50 15.73 -17.20 17.30
C GLU A 50 14.34 -17.71 17.71
N HIS A 51 13.59 -16.92 18.50
CA HIS A 51 12.21 -17.19 18.92
C HIS A 51 11.17 -16.46 18.05
N ILE A 52 11.59 -15.74 17.02
CA ILE A 52 10.70 -14.96 16.13
C ILE A 52 10.74 -15.58 14.74
N HIS A 53 9.60 -16.13 14.31
CA HIS A 53 9.43 -16.83 13.05
C HIS A 53 8.50 -16.04 12.13
N LEU A 54 9.02 -15.55 11.01
CA LEU A 54 8.23 -14.90 9.97
C LEU A 54 7.91 -15.92 8.89
N LEU A 55 6.61 -16.17 8.66
CA LEU A 55 6.13 -17.16 7.71
C LEU A 55 5.65 -16.46 6.44
N GLU A 56 6.39 -16.61 5.33
CA GLU A 56 6.11 -15.96 4.07
C GLU A 56 5.78 -17.00 2.98
N LYS A 57 4.68 -16.78 2.28
CA LYS A 57 4.28 -17.63 1.17
C LYS A 57 5.17 -17.48 -0.06
N LEU A 58 5.56 -16.24 -0.38
CA LEU A 58 6.34 -15.92 -1.56
C LEU A 58 7.84 -16.17 -1.31
N GLU A 59 8.63 -16.03 -2.37
CA GLU A 59 10.10 -16.09 -2.30
C GLU A 59 10.75 -14.76 -1.90
N LEU A 60 9.93 -13.71 -1.73
CA LEU A 60 10.35 -12.36 -1.47
C LEU A 60 9.53 -11.76 -0.34
N ALA A 61 10.18 -11.15 0.64
CA ALA A 61 9.52 -10.37 1.67
C ALA A 61 8.99 -9.04 1.14
N GLY A 62 8.11 -8.37 1.90
CA GLY A 62 7.66 -7.01 1.63
C GLY A 62 6.19 -6.88 1.27
N GLY A 63 5.50 -7.98 1.00
CA GLY A 63 4.07 -7.97 0.69
C GLY A 63 3.76 -7.01 -0.47
N SER A 64 2.86 -6.05 -0.28
CA SER A 64 2.53 -5.08 -1.32
C SER A 64 3.60 -3.99 -1.55
N CYS A 65 4.63 -3.91 -0.72
CA CYS A 65 5.78 -3.01 -0.90
C CYS A 65 6.92 -3.65 -1.68
N ASP A 66 6.72 -4.83 -2.27
CA ASP A 66 7.72 -5.44 -3.12
C ASP A 66 8.00 -4.60 -4.38
N GLY A 67 9.25 -4.60 -4.80
CA GLY A 67 9.68 -4.06 -6.08
C GLY A 67 10.29 -5.20 -6.87
N ARG A 68 9.55 -5.73 -7.84
CA ARG A 68 9.98 -6.90 -8.61
C ARG A 68 10.62 -6.51 -9.92
N LYS A 69 11.63 -7.28 -10.27
CA LYS A 69 12.25 -7.29 -11.60
C LYS A 69 12.21 -8.72 -12.12
N ASP A 70 11.71 -8.86 -13.32
CA ASP A 70 11.82 -10.09 -14.11
C ASP A 70 12.70 -9.84 -15.31
N VAL A 71 13.71 -10.69 -15.54
CA VAL A 71 14.68 -10.51 -16.63
C VAL A 71 14.01 -10.50 -18.01
N THR A 72 12.88 -11.19 -18.15
CA THR A 72 12.14 -11.30 -19.40
C THR A 72 11.00 -10.30 -19.55
N LYS A 73 10.48 -9.78 -18.45
CA LYS A 73 9.25 -8.96 -18.40
C LYS A 73 9.50 -7.51 -17.96
N GLY A 74 10.67 -7.20 -17.42
CA GLY A 74 11.04 -5.86 -16.98
C GLY A 74 10.72 -5.57 -15.51
N PHE A 75 10.38 -4.33 -15.20
CA PHE A 75 10.18 -3.85 -13.85
C PHE A 75 8.68 -3.82 -13.49
N TYR A 76 8.37 -4.13 -12.24
CA TYR A 76 7.01 -4.05 -11.70
C TYR A 76 6.96 -3.07 -10.54
N MET A 77 6.18 -2.00 -10.70
CA MET A 77 5.79 -1.10 -9.60
C MET A 77 4.33 -1.37 -9.26
N ARG A 78 4.07 -1.79 -8.02
CA ARG A 78 2.71 -2.15 -7.58
C ARG A 78 1.89 -0.96 -7.08
N GLY A 79 2.49 0.19 -6.95
CA GLY A 79 1.81 1.40 -6.52
C GLY A 79 2.73 2.61 -6.45
N GLY A 80 2.15 3.80 -6.36
CA GLY A 80 2.88 5.07 -6.23
C GLY A 80 3.60 5.23 -4.89
N ARG A 81 3.07 4.62 -3.84
CA ARG A 81 3.66 4.52 -2.50
C ARG A 81 4.09 5.87 -1.91
N GLU A 82 3.19 6.82 -1.94
CA GLU A 82 3.35 8.10 -1.28
C GLU A 82 3.49 7.93 0.22
N MET A 83 4.31 8.78 0.84
CA MET A 83 4.64 8.74 2.26
C MET A 83 4.35 10.09 2.92
N ASP A 84 4.24 10.07 4.24
CA ASP A 84 3.93 11.21 5.07
C ASP A 84 4.95 11.31 6.22
N ASN A 85 5.29 12.52 6.61
CA ASN A 85 6.17 12.76 7.77
C ASN A 85 5.52 12.32 9.10
N HIS A 86 4.20 12.14 9.13
CA HIS A 86 3.44 11.70 10.31
C HIS A 86 3.15 10.19 10.34
N PHE A 87 3.99 9.39 9.72
CA PHE A 87 4.01 7.95 9.93
C PHE A 87 4.89 7.62 11.14
N GLU A 88 4.51 8.13 12.32
CA GLU A 88 5.34 8.17 13.53
C GLU A 88 5.89 6.80 13.92
N VAL A 89 5.06 5.75 13.92
CA VAL A 89 5.49 4.38 14.24
C VAL A 89 6.52 3.86 13.24
N MET A 90 6.33 4.16 11.95
CA MET A 90 7.25 3.75 10.90
C MET A 90 8.60 4.48 11.03
N TRP A 91 8.56 5.78 11.28
CA TRP A 91 9.79 6.57 11.44
C TRP A 91 10.51 6.30 12.76
N ASP A 92 9.78 5.97 13.83
CA ASP A 92 10.38 5.47 15.07
C ASP A 92 11.17 4.18 14.84
N MET A 93 10.64 3.26 14.02
CA MET A 93 11.37 2.06 13.63
C MET A 93 12.59 2.38 12.75
N PHE A 94 12.40 3.15 11.68
CA PHE A 94 13.46 3.39 10.70
C PHE A 94 14.58 4.34 11.17
N ARG A 95 14.45 5.01 12.31
CA ARG A 95 15.58 5.72 12.93
C ARG A 95 16.67 4.78 13.44
N ASP A 96 16.31 3.51 13.73
CA ASP A 96 17.22 2.51 14.28
C ASP A 96 17.68 1.49 13.23
N VAL A 97 17.09 1.51 12.04
CA VAL A 97 17.45 0.62 10.92
C VAL A 97 18.49 1.32 10.03
N PRO A 98 19.72 0.75 9.91
CA PRO A 98 20.75 1.32 9.04
C PRO A 98 20.35 1.33 7.57
N SER A 99 20.69 2.39 6.84
CA SER A 99 20.58 2.43 5.39
C SER A 99 21.53 1.43 4.73
N LEU A 100 21.10 0.79 3.66
CA LEU A 100 21.98 -0.09 2.84
C LEU A 100 22.90 0.71 1.92
N GLU A 101 22.63 2.00 1.67
CA GLU A 101 23.49 2.88 0.88
C GLU A 101 24.66 3.41 1.71
N ASN A 102 24.38 3.77 2.95
CA ASN A 102 25.37 4.25 3.91
C ASN A 102 25.01 3.73 5.31
N PRO A 103 25.67 2.68 5.79
CA PRO A 103 25.39 2.10 7.11
C PRO A 103 25.64 3.00 8.31
N GLU A 104 26.34 4.14 8.10
CA GLU A 104 26.59 5.14 9.16
C GLU A 104 25.37 6.01 9.46
N VAL A 105 24.33 5.95 8.61
CA VAL A 105 23.09 6.71 8.79
C VAL A 105 21.88 5.77 8.77
N SER A 106 20.79 6.20 9.38
CA SER A 106 19.55 5.44 9.38
C SER A 106 18.77 5.61 8.06
N VAL A 107 17.83 4.70 7.82
CA VAL A 107 16.85 4.85 6.72
C VAL A 107 16.04 6.14 6.88
N LEU A 108 15.73 6.55 8.12
CA LEU A 108 15.05 7.83 8.38
C LEU A 108 15.91 9.02 7.98
N ASP A 109 17.21 9.01 8.29
CA ASP A 109 18.13 10.09 7.89
C ASP A 109 18.20 10.21 6.36
N GLU A 110 18.35 9.08 5.66
CA GLU A 110 18.37 9.06 4.18
C GLU A 110 17.10 9.67 3.60
N TYR A 111 15.94 9.24 4.10
CA TYR A 111 14.64 9.76 3.69
C TYR A 111 14.48 11.25 4.00
N TYR A 112 14.80 11.67 5.21
CA TYR A 112 14.64 13.07 5.66
C TYR A 112 15.47 14.03 4.82
N TRP A 113 16.77 13.75 4.66
CA TRP A 113 17.67 14.64 3.95
C TRP A 113 17.39 14.67 2.45
N LEU A 114 17.02 13.52 1.84
CA LEU A 114 16.59 13.49 0.45
C LEU A 114 15.43 14.46 0.21
N ASN A 115 14.37 14.34 1.00
CA ASN A 115 13.16 15.15 0.82
C ASN A 115 13.33 16.60 1.26
N LYS A 116 14.34 16.90 2.08
CA LYS A 116 14.70 18.28 2.45
C LYS A 116 15.48 18.99 1.35
N HIS A 117 16.38 18.28 0.68
CA HIS A 117 17.19 18.85 -0.41
C HIS A 117 16.44 18.93 -1.74
N ASP A 118 15.52 18.02 -1.99
CA ASP A 118 14.64 17.99 -3.16
C ASP A 118 13.19 17.83 -2.72
N PRO A 119 12.55 18.94 -2.25
CA PRO A 119 11.17 18.91 -1.76
C PRO A 119 10.20 18.45 -2.84
N ASN A 120 9.24 17.63 -2.44
CA ASN A 120 8.24 17.12 -3.34
C ASN A 120 7.19 18.18 -3.68
N TYR A 121 6.85 18.31 -4.95
CA TYR A 121 5.68 19.05 -5.43
C TYR A 121 5.35 18.71 -6.88
N SER A 122 4.11 18.90 -7.27
CA SER A 122 3.63 18.70 -8.63
C SER A 122 3.42 20.06 -9.34
N LEU A 123 3.79 20.13 -10.61
CA LEU A 123 3.46 21.27 -11.48
C LEU A 123 2.21 20.99 -12.32
N CYS A 124 1.90 19.72 -12.56
CA CYS A 124 0.70 19.30 -13.29
C CYS A 124 -0.04 18.23 -12.46
N ARG A 125 -1.28 18.48 -12.08
CA ARG A 125 -2.11 17.55 -11.31
C ARG A 125 -3.10 16.76 -12.16
N ALA A 126 -3.41 17.27 -13.33
CA ALA A 126 -4.29 16.60 -14.27
C ALA A 126 -3.95 17.02 -15.70
N SER A 127 -4.17 16.14 -16.65
CA SER A 127 -3.99 16.36 -18.06
C SER A 127 -5.31 16.24 -18.84
N VAL A 128 -5.39 16.94 -19.95
CA VAL A 128 -6.49 16.92 -20.93
C VAL A 128 -5.91 16.87 -22.34
N ASN A 129 -6.73 16.67 -23.35
CA ASN A 129 -6.36 16.81 -24.77
C ASN A 129 -5.07 16.04 -25.12
N ARG A 130 -4.93 14.79 -24.61
CA ARG A 130 -3.75 13.93 -24.85
C ARG A 130 -2.43 14.47 -24.26
N GLY A 131 -2.49 15.10 -23.10
CA GLY A 131 -1.28 15.44 -22.32
C GLY A 131 -1.04 16.94 -22.13
N GLU A 132 -2.00 17.80 -22.46
CA GLU A 132 -1.96 19.21 -22.06
C GLU A 132 -2.26 19.35 -20.56
N ASP A 133 -1.67 20.33 -19.91
CA ASP A 133 -1.99 20.66 -18.52
C ASP A 133 -3.45 21.14 -18.41
N ALA A 134 -4.21 20.52 -17.54
CA ALA A 134 -5.61 20.89 -17.28
C ALA A 134 -5.76 22.17 -16.43
N HIS A 135 -4.68 22.79 -16.00
CA HIS A 135 -4.64 24.06 -15.25
C HIS A 135 -5.59 24.09 -14.05
N THR A 136 -5.46 23.14 -13.13
CA THR A 136 -6.29 23.08 -11.92
C THR A 136 -6.02 24.21 -10.93
N ASP A 137 -4.98 25.03 -11.16
CA ASP A 137 -4.59 26.26 -10.44
C ASP A 137 -4.45 26.09 -8.93
N LYS A 138 -4.13 24.86 -8.47
CA LYS A 138 -4.04 24.50 -7.05
C LYS A 138 -5.31 24.79 -6.24
N LYS A 139 -6.46 24.84 -6.89
CA LYS A 139 -7.76 25.12 -6.25
C LYS A 139 -8.53 23.83 -6.01
N PHE A 140 -9.26 23.76 -4.90
CA PHE A 140 -10.20 22.66 -4.63
C PHE A 140 -11.47 22.74 -5.47
N GLY A 141 -11.89 23.93 -5.83
CA GLY A 141 -13.11 24.14 -6.61
C GLY A 141 -14.39 23.74 -5.88
N LEU A 142 -14.39 23.75 -4.55
CA LEU A 142 -15.54 23.42 -3.73
C LEU A 142 -16.55 24.57 -3.77
N ASP A 143 -17.80 24.26 -4.07
CA ASP A 143 -18.92 25.16 -3.80
C ASP A 143 -19.32 25.11 -2.31
N LYS A 144 -20.25 25.96 -1.91
CA LYS A 144 -20.67 26.06 -0.51
C LYS A 144 -21.29 24.77 0.00
N GLU A 145 -22.09 24.09 -0.80
CA GLU A 145 -22.77 22.86 -0.42
C GLU A 145 -21.78 21.73 -0.22
N SER A 146 -20.85 21.54 -1.14
CA SER A 146 -19.76 20.58 -1.05
C SER A 146 -18.85 20.81 0.16
N ALA A 147 -18.51 22.08 0.44
CA ALA A 147 -17.69 22.43 1.61
C ALA A 147 -18.43 22.12 2.93
N MET A 148 -19.73 22.41 2.99
CA MET A 148 -20.56 22.08 4.16
C MET A 148 -20.66 20.56 4.34
N ALA A 149 -20.87 19.79 3.27
CA ALA A 149 -20.95 18.33 3.34
C ALA A 149 -19.64 17.70 3.83
N LEU A 150 -18.48 18.16 3.37
CA LEU A 150 -17.17 17.73 3.88
C LEU A 150 -17.00 18.05 5.37
N SER A 151 -17.37 19.25 5.79
CA SER A 151 -17.32 19.65 7.21
C SER A 151 -18.24 18.79 8.06
N GLN A 152 -19.45 18.49 7.56
CA GLN A 152 -20.41 17.62 8.23
C GLN A 152 -19.87 16.18 8.34
N LEU A 153 -19.27 15.65 7.27
CA LEU A 153 -18.65 14.33 7.31
C LEU A 153 -17.54 14.27 8.39
N PHE A 154 -16.72 15.31 8.48
CA PHE A 154 -15.62 15.39 9.43
C PHE A 154 -16.11 15.31 10.89
N ILE A 155 -17.22 15.97 11.25
CA ILE A 155 -17.74 16.00 12.60
C ILE A 155 -18.75 14.88 12.92
N THR A 156 -19.33 14.20 11.92
CA THR A 156 -20.33 13.16 12.13
C THR A 156 -19.71 11.98 12.91
N PRO A 157 -20.36 11.48 13.97
CA PRO A 157 -19.88 10.30 14.69
C PRO A 157 -19.75 9.07 13.78
N GLU A 158 -18.71 8.26 13.99
CA GLU A 158 -18.44 7.08 13.15
C GLU A 158 -19.62 6.12 13.05
N LYS A 159 -20.29 5.85 14.18
CA LYS A 159 -21.48 4.98 14.23
C LYS A 159 -22.59 5.43 13.27
N ALA A 160 -22.75 6.73 13.03
CA ALA A 160 -23.75 7.27 12.12
C ALA A 160 -23.37 7.13 10.64
N LEU A 161 -22.11 6.74 10.35
CA LEU A 161 -21.58 6.53 9.02
C LEU A 161 -21.44 5.04 8.67
N GLU A 162 -21.68 4.15 9.62
CA GLU A 162 -21.62 2.71 9.37
C GLU A 162 -22.58 2.30 8.23
N GLY A 163 -22.04 1.55 7.26
CA GLY A 163 -22.79 1.08 6.10
C GLY A 163 -23.10 2.14 5.03
N LYS A 164 -22.79 3.42 5.26
CA LYS A 164 -23.04 4.47 4.27
C LYS A 164 -21.92 4.57 3.24
N LYS A 165 -22.33 4.83 2.00
CA LYS A 165 -21.44 5.14 0.89
C LYS A 165 -21.13 6.66 0.84
N ILE A 166 -20.02 7.05 0.24
CA ILE A 166 -19.69 8.48 0.04
C ILE A 166 -20.80 9.18 -0.77
N SER A 167 -21.37 8.50 -1.78
CA SER A 167 -22.45 9.02 -2.59
C SER A 167 -23.75 9.32 -1.83
N GLU A 168 -23.90 8.83 -0.62
CA GLU A 168 -25.09 9.07 0.22
C GLU A 168 -24.92 10.27 1.15
N VAL A 169 -23.70 10.82 1.23
CA VAL A 169 -23.36 11.93 2.16
C VAL A 169 -22.79 13.15 1.44
N MET A 170 -22.50 13.06 0.14
CA MET A 170 -22.00 14.18 -0.68
C MET A 170 -23.03 14.62 -1.72
N PRO A 171 -23.13 15.94 -1.99
CA PRO A 171 -24.03 16.47 -3.03
C PRO A 171 -23.49 16.18 -4.44
N ASP A 172 -24.36 16.26 -5.43
CA ASP A 172 -23.98 16.00 -6.83
C ASP A 172 -22.89 16.94 -7.36
N SER A 173 -22.89 18.20 -6.91
CA SER A 173 -21.86 19.17 -7.29
C SER A 173 -20.45 18.78 -6.84
N PHE A 174 -20.33 17.99 -5.78
CA PHE A 174 -19.04 17.54 -5.25
C PHE A 174 -18.22 16.76 -6.28
N TRP A 175 -18.88 15.96 -7.12
CA TRP A 175 -18.20 15.07 -8.05
C TRP A 175 -17.45 15.78 -9.19
N SER A 176 -17.76 17.04 -9.44
CA SER A 176 -17.09 17.87 -10.46
C SER A 176 -15.96 18.74 -9.89
N THR A 177 -15.73 18.70 -8.57
CA THR A 177 -14.70 19.51 -7.92
C THR A 177 -13.30 18.97 -8.14
N ASN A 178 -12.30 19.85 -8.14
CA ASN A 178 -10.89 19.42 -8.12
C ASN A 178 -10.54 18.70 -6.81
N PHE A 179 -11.22 19.02 -5.68
CA PHE A 179 -11.03 18.30 -4.43
C PHE A 179 -11.31 16.82 -4.62
N TRP A 180 -12.46 16.45 -5.21
CA TRP A 180 -12.79 15.05 -5.48
C TRP A 180 -11.80 14.40 -6.45
N LEU A 181 -11.42 15.10 -7.52
CA LEU A 181 -10.39 14.63 -8.45
C LEU A 181 -9.11 14.25 -7.71
N TYR A 182 -8.60 15.14 -6.85
CA TYR A 182 -7.37 14.92 -6.11
C TYR A 182 -7.51 13.80 -5.08
N TRP A 183 -8.61 13.83 -4.33
CA TRP A 183 -8.90 12.87 -3.28
C TRP A 183 -9.08 11.45 -3.82
N GLN A 184 -9.92 11.32 -4.84
CA GLN A 184 -10.22 10.05 -5.48
C GLN A 184 -8.95 9.39 -6.04
N THR A 185 -8.13 10.13 -6.77
CA THR A 185 -6.97 9.55 -7.44
C THR A 185 -5.79 9.31 -6.50
N MET A 186 -5.64 10.12 -5.45
CA MET A 186 -4.60 9.92 -4.45
C MET A 186 -4.85 8.70 -3.55
N PHE A 187 -6.09 8.52 -3.12
CA PHE A 187 -6.47 7.49 -2.14
C PHE A 187 -7.26 6.33 -2.72
N ALA A 188 -7.43 6.27 -4.04
CA ALA A 188 -8.20 5.26 -4.75
C ALA A 188 -9.67 5.12 -4.27
N PHE A 189 -10.28 6.21 -3.83
CA PHE A 189 -11.70 6.23 -3.48
C PHE A 189 -12.60 6.24 -4.72
N GLN A 190 -13.78 5.68 -4.57
CA GLN A 190 -14.86 5.76 -5.52
C GLN A 190 -16.15 6.18 -4.83
N ARG A 191 -17.17 6.57 -5.59
CA ARG A 191 -18.46 7.06 -5.03
C ARG A 191 -19.15 6.04 -4.13
N TRP A 192 -18.96 4.74 -4.41
CA TRP A 192 -19.50 3.62 -3.64
C TRP A 192 -18.67 3.28 -2.38
N SER A 193 -17.46 3.82 -2.26
CA SER A 193 -16.59 3.57 -1.09
C SER A 193 -17.23 4.04 0.21
N SER A 194 -16.77 3.49 1.34
CA SER A 194 -17.29 3.79 2.66
C SER A 194 -17.12 5.26 3.05
N ALA A 195 -18.20 5.91 3.45
CA ALA A 195 -18.17 7.26 4.02
C ALA A 195 -17.39 7.31 5.34
N LEU A 196 -17.47 6.25 6.15
CA LEU A 196 -16.70 6.11 7.39
C LEU A 196 -15.19 6.07 7.10
N GLU A 197 -14.78 5.30 6.10
CA GLU A 197 -13.38 5.24 5.69
C GLU A 197 -12.89 6.61 5.20
N MET A 198 -13.64 7.27 4.33
CA MET A 198 -13.30 8.63 3.87
C MET A 198 -13.15 9.60 5.05
N LYS A 199 -14.05 9.54 6.04
CA LYS A 199 -13.92 10.35 7.27
C LYS A 199 -12.61 10.09 7.99
N ARG A 200 -12.22 8.82 8.17
CA ARG A 200 -10.96 8.45 8.84
C ARG A 200 -9.74 8.99 8.09
N TYR A 201 -9.75 8.91 6.77
CA TYR A 201 -8.71 9.51 5.93
C TYR A 201 -8.68 11.03 6.06
N LEU A 202 -9.84 11.72 6.04
CA LEU A 202 -9.92 13.16 6.26
C LEU A 202 -9.34 13.56 7.63
N CYS A 203 -9.72 12.85 8.70
CA CYS A 203 -9.20 13.12 10.04
C CYS A 203 -7.68 12.90 10.11
N ARG A 204 -7.16 11.89 9.43
CA ARG A 204 -5.73 11.58 9.41
C ARG A 204 -4.94 12.57 8.56
N TYR A 205 -5.52 13.09 7.49
CA TYR A 205 -4.83 13.93 6.51
C TYR A 205 -5.09 15.43 6.66
N VAL A 206 -5.97 15.85 7.56
CA VAL A 206 -6.44 17.25 7.68
C VAL A 206 -5.30 18.27 7.83
N HIS A 207 -4.24 17.91 8.54
CA HIS A 207 -3.06 18.75 8.74
C HIS A 207 -2.18 18.94 7.49
N HIS A 208 -2.44 18.18 6.43
CA HIS A 208 -1.77 18.25 5.13
C HIS A 208 -2.70 18.64 3.98
N ILE A 209 -3.94 19.03 4.29
CA ILE A 209 -4.97 19.27 3.27
C ILE A 209 -4.54 20.34 2.26
N ASP A 210 -3.81 21.36 2.70
CA ASP A 210 -3.30 22.43 1.85
C ASP A 210 -2.27 21.94 0.82
N GLY A 211 -1.59 20.85 1.12
CA GLY A 211 -0.62 20.21 0.22
C GLY A 211 -1.24 19.21 -0.76
N LEU A 212 -2.56 18.97 -0.72
CA LEU A 212 -3.24 18.05 -1.63
C LEU A 212 -3.24 18.54 -3.10
N PRO A 213 -3.41 19.85 -3.39
CA PRO A 213 -3.43 20.34 -4.76
C PRO A 213 -2.10 20.21 -5.51
N ASP A 214 -0.98 20.21 -4.82
CA ASP A 214 0.36 20.17 -5.45
C ASP A 214 1.27 19.05 -4.90
N PHE A 215 0.74 18.17 -4.07
CA PHE A 215 1.50 17.10 -3.42
C PHE A 215 2.69 17.53 -2.55
N SER A 216 2.76 18.79 -2.16
CA SER A 216 3.84 19.29 -1.30
C SER A 216 3.88 18.63 0.08
N ALA A 217 2.76 18.02 0.51
CA ALA A 217 2.69 17.23 1.74
C ALA A 217 3.31 15.83 1.61
N LEU A 218 3.42 15.30 0.39
CA LEU A 218 3.90 13.94 0.17
C LEU A 218 5.41 13.87 0.09
N ARG A 219 5.92 12.67 0.39
CA ARG A 219 7.34 12.34 0.36
C ARG A 219 7.54 10.99 -0.30
N PHE A 220 8.75 10.76 -0.79
CA PHE A 220 9.15 9.52 -1.46
C PHE A 220 10.52 9.08 -0.98
N THR A 221 10.77 7.79 -1.09
CA THR A 221 12.10 7.19 -0.93
C THR A 221 12.96 7.44 -2.17
N LYS A 222 14.26 7.19 -2.07
CA LYS A 222 15.21 7.33 -3.18
C LYS A 222 14.91 6.34 -4.32
N TYR A 223 14.73 5.09 -3.97
CA TYR A 223 14.32 4.00 -4.87
C TYR A 223 12.90 3.55 -4.52
N ASN A 224 12.42 2.47 -5.11
CA ASN A 224 11.18 1.81 -4.69
C ASN A 224 11.25 1.41 -3.19
N GLN A 225 10.08 1.19 -2.57
CA GLN A 225 10.04 0.90 -1.13
C GLN A 225 10.69 -0.44 -0.77
N TYR A 226 10.71 -1.40 -1.68
CA TYR A 226 11.39 -2.66 -1.40
C TYR A 226 12.89 -2.43 -1.14
N GLU A 227 13.56 -1.72 -2.04
CA GLU A 227 15.00 -1.47 -1.91
C GLU A 227 15.33 -0.45 -0.82
N SER A 228 14.44 0.53 -0.58
CA SER A 228 14.70 1.62 0.38
C SER A 228 14.24 1.32 1.81
N LEU A 229 13.24 0.45 2.00
CA LEU A 229 12.64 0.19 3.32
C LEU A 229 12.67 -1.29 3.68
N ILE A 230 12.18 -2.16 2.79
CA ILE A 230 12.01 -3.59 3.11
C ILE A 230 13.35 -4.29 3.25
N MET A 231 14.24 -4.14 2.28
CA MET A 231 15.57 -4.78 2.34
C MET A 231 16.38 -4.36 3.57
N PRO A 232 16.49 -3.06 3.93
CA PRO A 232 17.16 -2.65 5.16
C PRO A 232 16.56 -3.28 6.41
N LEU A 233 15.21 -3.32 6.49
CA LEU A 233 14.52 -3.88 7.64
C LEU A 233 14.70 -5.40 7.75
N VAL A 234 14.61 -6.13 6.63
CA VAL A 234 14.91 -7.56 6.57
C VAL A 234 16.34 -7.80 7.05
N LYS A 235 17.30 -7.02 6.54
CA LYS A 235 18.71 -7.16 6.94
C LYS A 235 18.93 -6.89 8.43
N TYR A 236 18.23 -5.88 8.97
CA TYR A 236 18.25 -5.59 10.41
C TYR A 236 17.76 -6.80 11.22
N LEU A 237 16.63 -7.40 10.84
CA LEU A 237 16.03 -8.54 11.51
C LEU A 237 16.94 -9.79 11.44
N GLU A 238 17.49 -10.10 10.26
CA GLU A 238 18.46 -11.18 10.07
C GLU A 238 19.68 -11.01 10.97
N ASN A 239 20.23 -9.81 11.08
CA ASN A 239 21.37 -9.51 11.95
C ASN A 239 21.05 -9.68 13.43
N HIS A 240 19.77 -9.66 13.82
CA HIS A 240 19.28 -9.96 15.17
C HIS A 240 18.82 -11.42 15.34
N GLY A 241 19.07 -12.28 14.35
CA GLY A 241 18.79 -13.71 14.44
C GLY A 241 17.33 -14.09 14.16
N VAL A 242 16.52 -13.17 13.61
CA VAL A 242 15.13 -13.47 13.23
C VAL A 242 15.11 -14.33 11.96
N ALA A 243 14.33 -15.41 11.96
CA ALA A 243 14.18 -16.30 10.83
C ALA A 243 13.02 -15.87 9.93
N ILE A 244 13.27 -15.78 8.62
CA ILE A 244 12.22 -15.66 7.61
C ILE A 244 12.13 -16.99 6.87
N GLU A 245 10.98 -17.63 6.96
CA GLU A 245 10.69 -18.90 6.31
C GLU A 245 9.83 -18.68 5.08
N TYR A 246 10.43 -18.84 3.90
CA TYR A 246 9.76 -18.69 2.62
C TYR A 246 9.05 -19.97 2.16
N GLY A 247 8.08 -19.83 1.25
CA GLY A 247 7.30 -20.95 0.74
C GLY A 247 6.25 -21.49 1.73
N MET A 248 5.94 -20.74 2.78
CA MET A 248 5.02 -21.10 3.85
C MET A 248 3.60 -20.57 3.55
N ASP A 249 2.81 -21.32 2.79
CA ASP A 249 1.42 -20.93 2.47
C ASP A 249 0.47 -21.29 3.62
N VAL A 250 0.35 -20.41 4.61
CA VAL A 250 -0.49 -20.63 5.79
C VAL A 250 -1.97 -20.61 5.40
N LYS A 251 -2.66 -21.70 5.70
CA LYS A 251 -4.07 -21.93 5.35
C LYS A 251 -5.01 -21.78 6.53
N ASN A 252 -4.54 -21.99 7.74
CA ASN A 252 -5.36 -21.86 8.94
C ASN A 252 -4.52 -21.60 10.18
N VAL A 253 -5.12 -20.97 11.17
CA VAL A 253 -4.65 -20.94 12.56
C VAL A 253 -5.78 -21.50 13.42
N ILE A 254 -5.54 -22.63 14.07
CA ILE A 254 -6.54 -23.25 14.96
C ILE A 254 -6.53 -22.49 16.27
N ILE A 255 -7.70 -22.01 16.67
CA ILE A 255 -7.86 -21.12 17.82
C ILE A 255 -8.93 -21.68 18.75
N ASP A 256 -8.55 -21.85 20.03
CA ASP A 256 -9.49 -22.15 21.10
C ASP A 256 -9.95 -20.85 21.76
N THR A 257 -11.24 -20.75 22.03
CA THR A 257 -11.79 -19.68 22.86
C THR A 257 -12.07 -20.22 24.26
N VAL A 258 -11.37 -19.67 25.25
CA VAL A 258 -11.51 -20.07 26.66
C VAL A 258 -11.90 -18.82 27.49
N GLY A 259 -13.19 -18.64 27.77
CA GLY A 259 -13.72 -17.39 28.30
C GLY A 259 -13.48 -16.25 27.31
N ASP A 260 -12.84 -15.17 27.74
CA ASP A 260 -12.49 -14.02 26.88
C ASP A 260 -11.13 -14.16 26.16
N LYS A 261 -10.44 -15.28 26.36
CA LYS A 261 -9.11 -15.51 25.76
C LYS A 261 -9.23 -16.29 24.46
N LYS A 262 -8.49 -15.84 23.45
CA LYS A 262 -8.23 -16.55 22.19
C LYS A 262 -6.81 -17.13 22.26
N ILE A 263 -6.70 -18.44 22.19
CA ILE A 263 -5.43 -19.18 22.31
C ILE A 263 -5.20 -19.90 20.99
N ALA A 264 -4.17 -19.52 20.26
CA ALA A 264 -3.73 -20.24 19.07
C ALA A 264 -3.09 -21.58 19.48
N ARG A 265 -3.52 -22.68 18.85
CA ARG A 265 -3.05 -24.04 19.15
C ARG A 265 -2.18 -24.62 18.08
N GLN A 266 -2.44 -24.25 16.82
CA GLN A 266 -1.75 -24.82 15.70
C GLN A 266 -1.79 -23.89 14.50
N ILE A 267 -0.70 -23.81 13.73
CA ILE A 267 -0.64 -23.17 12.42
C ILE A 267 -0.63 -24.26 11.37
N VAL A 268 -1.58 -24.23 10.42
CA VAL A 268 -1.67 -25.18 9.31
C VAL A 268 -1.19 -24.48 8.04
N PHE A 269 -0.25 -25.05 7.34
CA PHE A 269 0.34 -24.48 6.14
C PHE A 269 0.65 -25.53 5.07
N ILE A 270 0.82 -25.08 3.82
CA ILE A 270 1.32 -25.90 2.72
C ILE A 270 2.75 -25.47 2.42
N LYS A 271 3.68 -26.42 2.39
CA LYS A 271 5.06 -26.25 1.94
C LYS A 271 5.42 -27.39 1.01
N ASP A 272 5.98 -27.07 -0.15
CA ASP A 272 6.33 -28.05 -1.20
C ASP A 272 5.16 -28.96 -1.60
N GLY A 273 3.95 -28.38 -1.65
CA GLY A 273 2.70 -29.07 -2.01
C GLY A 273 2.16 -30.03 -0.94
N LYS A 274 2.73 -30.04 0.27
CA LYS A 274 2.30 -30.88 1.39
C LYS A 274 1.78 -30.05 2.54
N GLU A 275 0.65 -30.47 3.09
CA GLU A 275 0.13 -29.88 4.32
C GLU A 275 1.00 -30.29 5.52
N GLN A 276 1.34 -29.32 6.34
CA GLN A 276 2.15 -29.45 7.52
C GLN A 276 1.57 -28.57 8.63
N THR A 277 2.00 -28.81 9.87
CA THR A 277 1.53 -28.05 11.04
C THR A 277 2.67 -27.64 11.95
N ILE A 278 2.48 -26.53 12.65
CA ILE A 278 3.29 -26.10 13.79
C ILE A 278 2.37 -26.13 15.00
N ASP A 279 2.69 -26.96 16.00
CA ASP A 279 1.98 -27.00 17.26
C ASP A 279 2.48 -25.87 18.16
N LEU A 280 1.55 -25.17 18.80
CA LEU A 280 1.81 -23.99 19.63
C LEU A 280 1.54 -24.28 21.10
N VAL A 281 2.32 -23.67 21.97
CA VAL A 281 2.05 -23.64 23.41
C VAL A 281 1.20 -22.40 23.78
N GLU A 282 0.56 -22.42 24.95
CA GLU A 282 -0.40 -21.37 25.34
C GLU A 282 0.21 -19.96 25.38
N ASP A 283 1.49 -19.86 25.67
CA ASP A 283 2.21 -18.59 25.79
C ASP A 283 2.80 -18.08 24.46
N ASP A 284 2.73 -18.86 23.38
CA ASP A 284 3.20 -18.43 22.07
C ASP A 284 2.31 -17.30 21.51
N LEU A 285 2.95 -16.42 20.77
CA LEU A 285 2.30 -15.27 20.14
C LEU A 285 2.09 -15.52 18.65
N VAL A 286 0.89 -15.27 18.15
CA VAL A 286 0.58 -15.36 16.73
C VAL A 286 0.09 -14.02 16.21
N PHE A 287 0.77 -13.50 15.18
CA PHE A 287 0.41 -12.28 14.48
C PHE A 287 -0.01 -12.64 13.05
N ILE A 288 -1.24 -12.33 12.69
CA ILE A 288 -1.76 -12.53 11.33
C ILE A 288 -1.81 -11.17 10.64
N THR A 289 -0.86 -10.92 9.74
CA THR A 289 -0.67 -9.60 9.13
C THR A 289 -0.90 -9.59 7.62
N ASN A 290 -1.14 -10.74 7.03
CA ASN A 290 -1.42 -10.89 5.61
C ASN A 290 -2.89 -10.62 5.28
N GLY A 291 -3.14 -10.35 4.01
CA GLY A 291 -4.48 -10.12 3.49
C GLY A 291 -4.89 -8.66 3.41
N CYS A 292 -5.47 -8.32 2.29
CA CYS A 292 -6.06 -7.02 2.03
C CYS A 292 -7.21 -7.18 1.01
N CYS A 293 -7.97 -6.11 0.77
CA CYS A 293 -9.04 -6.12 -0.24
C CYS A 293 -8.52 -6.32 -1.68
N THR A 294 -7.23 -6.09 -1.93
CA THR A 294 -6.58 -6.28 -3.23
C THR A 294 -5.70 -7.53 -3.27
N ASP A 295 -5.97 -8.51 -2.43
CA ASP A 295 -5.34 -9.83 -2.53
C ASP A 295 -5.70 -10.51 -3.87
N THR A 296 -5.14 -11.65 -4.18
CA THR A 296 -5.32 -12.32 -5.48
C THR A 296 -4.80 -11.51 -6.70
N SER A 297 -3.86 -10.58 -6.47
CA SER A 297 -3.20 -9.86 -7.56
C SER A 297 -2.57 -10.81 -8.56
N CYS A 298 -2.83 -10.60 -9.85
CA CYS A 298 -2.26 -11.37 -10.94
C CYS A 298 -1.58 -10.45 -11.94
N TYR A 299 -0.70 -11.02 -12.76
CA TYR A 299 0.14 -10.27 -13.68
C TYR A 299 -0.19 -10.63 -15.12
N GLY A 300 -0.29 -9.62 -15.96
CA GLY A 300 -0.14 -9.72 -17.39
C GLY A 300 1.27 -9.38 -17.85
N ASP A 301 1.50 -9.39 -19.14
CA ASP A 301 2.72 -8.92 -19.77
C ASP A 301 2.40 -8.18 -21.08
N GLN A 302 3.41 -7.85 -21.87
CA GLN A 302 3.27 -7.09 -23.11
C GLN A 302 2.19 -7.70 -24.07
N THR A 303 2.11 -9.02 -24.13
CA THR A 303 1.28 -9.75 -25.10
C THR A 303 0.12 -10.52 -24.49
N HIS A 304 0.05 -10.62 -23.15
CA HIS A 304 -0.98 -11.36 -22.44
C HIS A 304 -1.66 -10.49 -21.39
N ALA A 305 -2.99 -10.50 -21.38
CA ALA A 305 -3.78 -9.95 -20.29
C ALA A 305 -3.61 -10.79 -19.00
N PRO A 306 -3.78 -10.19 -17.79
CA PRO A 306 -3.75 -10.96 -16.55
C PRO A 306 -4.87 -11.99 -16.46
N ASP A 307 -4.58 -13.18 -15.92
CA ASP A 307 -5.60 -14.21 -15.67
C ASP A 307 -6.38 -13.90 -14.39
N LEU A 308 -7.62 -13.46 -14.52
CA LEU A 308 -8.51 -13.08 -13.43
C LEU A 308 -9.32 -14.25 -12.85
N THR A 309 -9.09 -15.48 -13.28
CA THR A 309 -9.92 -16.64 -12.90
C THR A 309 -9.97 -16.84 -11.38
N LYS A 310 -8.83 -16.79 -10.72
CA LYS A 310 -8.75 -16.93 -9.25
C LYS A 310 -9.48 -15.80 -8.54
N ALA A 311 -9.25 -14.55 -8.96
CA ALA A 311 -9.89 -13.39 -8.38
C ALA A 311 -11.42 -13.44 -8.51
N LYS A 312 -11.93 -13.79 -9.70
CA LYS A 312 -13.39 -13.92 -9.96
C LYS A 312 -14.05 -15.00 -9.11
N ASN A 313 -13.34 -16.06 -8.79
CA ASN A 313 -13.84 -17.13 -7.93
C ASN A 313 -13.76 -16.80 -6.44
N GLY A 314 -13.17 -15.67 -6.06
CA GLY A 314 -13.00 -15.25 -4.67
C GLY A 314 -12.18 -16.27 -3.85
N THR A 315 -11.25 -16.95 -4.48
CA THR A 315 -10.48 -18.05 -3.91
C THR A 315 -8.98 -17.75 -3.91
N GLY A 316 -8.32 -18.39 -2.97
CA GLY A 316 -6.86 -18.39 -2.92
C GLY A 316 -6.25 -17.28 -2.07
N GLU A 317 -4.94 -17.34 -1.99
CA GLU A 317 -4.09 -16.43 -1.23
C GLU A 317 -4.48 -16.34 0.25
N SER A 318 -4.31 -15.19 0.87
CA SER A 318 -4.61 -14.97 2.29
C SER A 318 -6.11 -14.93 2.62
N TRP A 319 -6.99 -14.77 1.62
CA TRP A 319 -8.44 -14.81 1.86
C TRP A 319 -8.90 -16.18 2.35
N ASP A 320 -8.28 -17.26 1.88
CA ASP A 320 -8.61 -18.62 2.35
C ASP A 320 -8.29 -18.77 3.84
N LEU A 321 -7.17 -18.21 4.30
CA LEU A 321 -6.81 -18.20 5.73
C LEU A 321 -7.89 -17.50 6.57
N TRP A 322 -8.31 -16.29 6.20
CA TRP A 322 -9.33 -15.55 6.94
C TRP A 322 -10.68 -16.25 6.94
N LYS A 323 -11.10 -16.83 5.79
CA LYS A 323 -12.32 -17.63 5.69
C LYS A 323 -12.26 -18.89 6.57
N ASN A 324 -11.11 -19.55 6.65
CA ASN A 324 -10.93 -20.73 7.49
C ASN A 324 -10.93 -20.37 8.97
N ILE A 325 -10.33 -19.28 9.38
CA ILE A 325 -10.41 -18.79 10.77
C ILE A 325 -11.86 -18.48 11.13
N ALA A 326 -12.58 -17.74 10.28
CA ALA A 326 -13.96 -17.35 10.55
C ALA A 326 -14.93 -18.54 10.68
N LYS A 327 -14.64 -19.68 10.04
CA LYS A 327 -15.47 -20.90 10.13
C LYS A 327 -15.35 -21.63 11.48
N GLN A 328 -14.37 -21.30 12.31
CA GLN A 328 -14.13 -22.01 13.58
C GLN A 328 -15.10 -21.59 14.69
N ALA A 329 -15.77 -20.45 14.54
CA ALA A 329 -16.72 -19.95 15.52
C ALA A 329 -17.86 -19.17 14.82
N GLU A 330 -18.86 -18.74 15.59
CA GLU A 330 -19.90 -17.87 15.08
C GLU A 330 -19.33 -16.51 14.59
N HIS A 331 -19.99 -15.90 13.62
CA HIS A 331 -19.52 -14.68 12.93
C HIS A 331 -19.09 -13.52 13.85
N SER A 332 -19.67 -13.41 15.03
CA SER A 332 -19.32 -12.38 16.02
C SER A 332 -17.95 -12.57 16.65
N GLU A 333 -17.38 -13.76 16.61
CA GLU A 333 -16.14 -14.09 17.32
C GLU A 333 -14.89 -13.72 16.49
N PHE A 334 -14.86 -14.11 15.21
CA PHE A 334 -13.71 -13.89 14.33
C PHE A 334 -14.02 -12.96 13.14
N GLY A 335 -15.16 -12.28 13.19
CA GLY A 335 -15.58 -11.34 12.15
C GLY A 335 -16.14 -12.02 10.89
N ASN A 336 -16.38 -11.20 9.86
CA ASN A 336 -16.92 -11.65 8.58
C ASN A 336 -15.95 -11.29 7.45
N PRO A 337 -15.16 -12.24 6.93
CA PRO A 337 -14.24 -12.01 5.83
C PRO A 337 -14.94 -11.61 4.52
N ASP A 338 -16.21 -11.91 4.32
CA ASP A 338 -16.96 -11.52 3.13
C ASP A 338 -17.03 -10.00 2.94
N ASN A 339 -16.82 -9.23 4.00
CA ASN A 339 -16.75 -7.76 3.91
C ASN A 339 -15.57 -7.25 3.09
N PHE A 340 -14.51 -8.05 2.91
CA PHE A 340 -13.33 -7.66 2.12
C PHE A 340 -12.89 -8.70 1.07
N CYS A 341 -13.39 -9.93 1.13
CA CYS A 341 -13.09 -11.00 0.18
C CYS A 341 -14.06 -11.07 -1.01
N ASN A 342 -15.09 -10.25 -1.02
CA ASN A 342 -16.13 -10.25 -2.05
C ASN A 342 -16.09 -8.96 -2.87
N ASN A 343 -16.95 -8.91 -3.90
CA ASN A 343 -17.19 -7.74 -4.70
C ASN A 343 -15.97 -7.24 -5.48
N ILE A 344 -15.19 -8.15 -6.05
CA ILE A 344 -14.00 -7.83 -6.85
C ILE A 344 -14.30 -6.91 -8.04
N GLU A 345 -15.53 -6.92 -8.55
CA GLU A 345 -15.96 -6.06 -9.66
C GLU A 345 -15.92 -4.57 -9.30
N GLU A 346 -16.15 -4.22 -8.04
CA GLU A 346 -16.04 -2.86 -7.53
C GLU A 346 -14.68 -2.56 -6.89
N THR A 347 -14.07 -3.55 -6.22
CA THR A 347 -12.87 -3.33 -5.41
C THR A 347 -11.56 -3.49 -6.17
N ASN A 348 -11.57 -4.12 -7.35
CA ASN A 348 -10.33 -4.27 -8.11
C ASN A 348 -9.91 -2.94 -8.78
N TRP A 349 -8.63 -2.81 -8.94
CA TRP A 349 -7.98 -1.74 -9.69
C TRP A 349 -6.78 -2.32 -10.43
N MET A 350 -6.33 -1.64 -11.46
CA MET A 350 -5.24 -2.13 -12.29
C MET A 350 -4.11 -1.11 -12.34
N SER A 351 -2.90 -1.61 -12.35
CA SER A 351 -1.72 -0.79 -12.61
C SER A 351 -0.83 -1.44 -13.68
N ALA A 352 -0.05 -0.62 -14.33
CA ALA A 352 0.97 -1.05 -15.27
C ALA A 352 2.26 -0.26 -15.05
N THR A 353 3.39 -0.86 -15.33
CA THR A 353 4.69 -0.18 -15.37
C THR A 353 5.17 -0.11 -16.81
N VAL A 354 5.33 1.09 -17.32
CA VAL A 354 5.88 1.34 -18.65
C VAL A 354 7.35 1.73 -18.50
N ALA A 355 8.21 1.03 -19.20
CA ALA A 355 9.64 1.38 -19.31
C ALA A 355 9.90 1.99 -20.69
N THR A 356 10.47 3.18 -20.73
CA THR A 356 10.75 3.87 -21.99
C THR A 356 12.13 4.54 -21.98
N SER A 357 12.79 4.51 -23.13
CA SER A 357 13.97 5.31 -23.47
C SER A 357 13.72 6.17 -24.71
N ASN A 358 12.46 6.29 -25.14
CA ASN A 358 12.07 7.07 -26.31
C ASN A 358 12.15 8.57 -25.98
N GLU A 359 13.02 9.30 -26.69
CA GLU A 359 13.27 10.73 -26.48
C GLU A 359 12.03 11.61 -26.73
N GLU A 360 11.13 11.24 -27.64
CA GLU A 360 9.92 11.99 -27.90
C GLU A 360 8.97 11.92 -26.70
N ILE A 361 8.83 10.74 -26.12
CA ILE A 361 8.03 10.51 -24.89
C ILE A 361 8.64 11.28 -23.73
N ILE A 362 9.95 11.15 -23.52
CA ILE A 362 10.66 11.83 -22.44
C ILE A 362 10.57 13.35 -22.60
N GLN A 363 10.72 13.88 -23.81
CA GLN A 363 10.56 15.31 -24.06
C GLN A 363 9.11 15.77 -23.79
N HIS A 364 8.13 14.95 -24.10
CA HIS A 364 6.71 15.26 -23.76
C HIS A 364 6.50 15.32 -22.24
N ILE A 365 7.08 14.38 -21.48
CA ILE A 365 7.08 14.41 -20.02
C ILE A 365 7.73 15.69 -19.50
N ILE A 366 8.88 16.08 -20.02
CA ILE A 366 9.58 17.32 -19.65
C ILE A 366 8.69 18.54 -19.94
N ASN A 367 8.00 18.54 -21.06
CA ASN A 367 7.10 19.64 -21.42
C ASN A 367 5.92 19.80 -20.44
N ILE A 368 5.37 18.70 -19.93
CA ILE A 368 4.28 18.70 -18.95
C ILE A 368 4.81 19.00 -17.55
N CYS A 369 5.83 18.26 -17.09
CA CYS A 369 6.31 18.33 -15.72
C CYS A 369 7.34 19.41 -15.46
N LYS A 370 7.89 20.03 -16.54
CA LYS A 370 8.99 21.03 -16.51
C LYS A 370 10.27 20.50 -15.82
N ARG A 371 10.47 19.19 -15.85
CA ARG A 371 11.60 18.50 -15.22
C ARG A 371 12.00 17.27 -16.05
N ASP A 372 13.30 17.04 -16.19
CA ASP A 372 13.80 15.82 -16.79
C ASP A 372 13.81 14.70 -15.75
N PRO A 373 13.09 13.59 -15.96
CA PRO A 373 13.09 12.47 -15.00
C PRO A 373 14.46 11.85 -14.80
N ARG A 374 15.37 11.95 -15.77
CA ARG A 374 16.72 11.37 -15.72
C ARG A 374 17.68 12.11 -14.76
N GLU A 375 17.31 13.28 -14.26
CA GLU A 375 18.11 14.04 -13.28
C GLU A 375 18.05 13.48 -11.85
N GLY A 376 17.26 12.44 -11.58
CA GLY A 376 17.14 11.83 -10.26
C GLY A 376 16.33 12.68 -9.26
N LYS A 377 15.65 13.73 -9.74
CA LYS A 377 14.84 14.64 -8.94
C LYS A 377 13.36 14.31 -9.02
N VAL A 378 12.56 14.97 -8.19
CA VAL A 378 11.10 14.93 -8.28
C VAL A 378 10.65 15.30 -9.69
N THR A 379 9.81 14.47 -10.30
CA THR A 379 9.26 14.70 -11.65
C THR A 379 7.78 15.09 -11.58
N THR A 380 6.87 14.15 -11.33
CA THR A 380 5.44 14.48 -11.22
C THR A 380 5.02 14.96 -9.83
N GLY A 381 5.80 14.65 -8.81
CA GLY A 381 5.46 14.93 -7.41
C GLY A 381 4.32 14.07 -6.86
N GLY A 382 3.73 13.24 -7.67
CA GLY A 382 2.62 12.34 -7.39
C GLY A 382 1.83 12.07 -8.67
N ILE A 383 0.55 11.76 -8.51
CA ILE A 383 -0.32 11.29 -9.58
C ILE A 383 -0.79 12.44 -10.47
N VAL A 384 -0.66 12.27 -11.78
CA VAL A 384 -1.27 13.09 -12.81
C VAL A 384 -2.49 12.37 -13.37
N THR A 385 -3.68 12.92 -13.18
CA THR A 385 -4.92 12.29 -13.62
C THR A 385 -5.24 12.69 -15.05
N VAL A 386 -5.55 11.72 -15.91
CA VAL A 386 -6.01 11.96 -17.28
C VAL A 386 -7.51 12.26 -17.25
N LYS A 387 -7.90 13.54 -17.22
CA LYS A 387 -9.32 13.96 -17.09
C LYS A 387 -10.21 13.43 -18.21
N ASP A 388 -9.69 13.30 -19.43
CA ASP A 388 -10.42 12.74 -20.57
C ASP A 388 -10.83 11.28 -20.37
N SER A 389 -10.21 10.57 -19.42
CA SER A 389 -10.51 9.17 -19.11
C SER A 389 -11.47 8.95 -17.94
N MET A 390 -11.99 10.03 -17.32
CA MET A 390 -12.77 9.92 -16.08
C MET A 390 -14.05 9.08 -16.22
N ASP A 391 -14.70 9.13 -17.38
CA ASP A 391 -15.90 8.31 -17.67
C ASP A 391 -15.58 6.91 -18.18
N ASN A 392 -14.31 6.65 -18.49
CA ASN A 392 -13.76 5.41 -19.04
C ASN A 392 -12.88 4.71 -18.00
N TRP A 393 -11.60 4.46 -18.28
CA TRP A 393 -10.69 3.77 -17.36
C TRP A 393 -10.39 4.55 -16.08
N TYR A 394 -10.58 5.85 -16.05
CA TYR A 394 -10.15 6.75 -14.99
C TYR A 394 -8.64 6.60 -14.73
N LEU A 395 -7.88 6.81 -15.80
CA LEU A 395 -6.43 6.58 -15.82
C LEU A 395 -5.68 7.70 -15.13
N SER A 396 -4.65 7.33 -14.41
CA SER A 396 -3.66 8.23 -13.84
C SER A 396 -2.25 7.67 -14.06
N TRP A 397 -1.26 8.54 -14.04
CA TRP A 397 0.14 8.17 -14.17
C TRP A 397 1.04 8.95 -13.22
N THR A 398 2.20 8.40 -12.91
CA THR A 398 3.21 9.07 -12.10
C THR A 398 4.62 8.62 -12.49
N ILE A 399 5.55 9.54 -12.31
CA ILE A 399 6.99 9.28 -12.45
C ILE A 399 7.65 9.73 -11.16
N ASN A 400 8.01 8.77 -10.34
CA ASN A 400 8.79 9.00 -9.14
C ASN A 400 10.24 9.35 -9.51
N ARG A 401 11.09 9.69 -8.53
CA ARG A 401 12.52 9.89 -8.78
C ARG A 401 13.12 8.68 -9.50
N GLN A 402 13.96 8.93 -10.48
CA GLN A 402 14.67 7.88 -11.21
C GLN A 402 16.15 7.82 -10.77
N PRO A 403 16.79 6.65 -10.77
CA PRO A 403 16.17 5.36 -11.07
C PRO A 403 15.25 4.88 -9.94
N GLN A 404 14.16 4.21 -10.28
CA GLN A 404 13.27 3.57 -9.30
C GLN A 404 13.82 2.24 -8.78
N PHE A 405 14.67 1.59 -9.54
CA PHE A 405 15.39 0.37 -9.19
C PHE A 405 16.88 0.61 -9.33
N LYS A 406 17.68 0.15 -8.36
CA LYS A 406 19.15 0.25 -8.42
C LYS A 406 19.75 -0.37 -9.68
N SER A 407 19.07 -1.38 -10.21
CA SER A 407 19.47 -2.08 -11.43
C SER A 407 18.89 -1.49 -12.72
N GLN A 408 18.16 -0.38 -12.64
CA GLN A 408 17.60 0.31 -13.81
C GLN A 408 18.70 1.07 -14.57
N ASP A 409 18.67 0.95 -15.90
CA ASP A 409 19.56 1.73 -16.74
C ASP A 409 19.24 3.22 -16.64
N LYS A 410 20.28 4.04 -16.67
CA LYS A 410 20.18 5.51 -16.50
C LYS A 410 19.32 6.22 -17.57
N ASP A 411 19.23 5.61 -18.77
CA ASP A 411 18.49 6.18 -19.90
C ASP A 411 17.05 5.66 -19.97
N THR A 412 16.68 4.74 -19.09
CA THR A 412 15.32 4.21 -18.96
C THR A 412 14.53 5.00 -17.92
N VAL A 413 13.34 5.44 -18.31
CA VAL A 413 12.35 6.08 -17.41
C VAL A 413 11.22 5.10 -17.15
N LEU A 414 10.88 4.88 -15.88
CA LEU A 414 9.75 4.08 -15.48
C LEU A 414 8.55 4.97 -15.16
N ILE A 415 7.42 4.68 -15.80
CA ILE A 415 6.15 5.35 -15.61
C ILE A 415 5.20 4.35 -14.98
N TRP A 416 4.63 4.70 -13.84
CA TRP A 416 3.55 3.91 -13.25
C TRP A 416 2.20 4.46 -13.68
N LEU A 417 1.36 3.58 -14.22
CA LEU A 417 -0.02 3.85 -14.60
C LEU A 417 -0.95 3.13 -13.64
N TYR A 418 -2.11 3.72 -13.34
CA TYR A 418 -3.18 2.97 -12.71
C TYR A 418 -4.56 3.48 -13.13
N ALA A 419 -5.55 2.60 -13.02
CA ALA A 419 -6.93 2.89 -13.36
C ALA A 419 -7.88 2.45 -12.24
N LEU A 420 -8.88 3.29 -11.97
CA LEU A 420 -9.89 3.03 -10.95
C LEU A 420 -11.16 2.37 -11.52
N SER A 421 -11.44 2.54 -12.81
CA SER A 421 -12.64 1.99 -13.47
C SER A 421 -12.25 0.85 -14.41
N THR A 422 -11.74 -0.23 -13.82
CA THR A 422 -11.11 -1.34 -14.56
C THR A 422 -12.08 -2.17 -15.39
N ASN A 423 -13.39 -2.06 -15.13
CA ASN A 423 -14.47 -2.75 -15.82
C ASN A 423 -15.08 -1.94 -16.97
N LYS A 424 -14.65 -0.70 -17.18
CA LYS A 424 -15.12 0.16 -18.25
C LYS A 424 -14.20 0.08 -19.47
N GLU A 425 -14.76 0.39 -20.64
CA GLU A 425 -13.98 0.55 -21.86
C GLU A 425 -13.07 1.78 -21.81
N GLY A 426 -11.93 1.71 -22.47
CA GLY A 426 -11.03 2.85 -22.64
C GLY A 426 -11.52 3.84 -23.69
N ASN A 427 -10.90 5.02 -23.71
CA ASN A 427 -11.21 6.04 -24.70
C ASN A 427 -10.92 5.56 -26.14
N TYR A 428 -9.82 4.86 -26.32
CA TYR A 428 -9.32 4.38 -27.61
C TYR A 428 -9.46 2.86 -27.73
N VAL A 429 -8.99 2.12 -26.76
CA VAL A 429 -9.17 0.66 -26.66
C VAL A 429 -10.57 0.40 -26.11
N LYS A 430 -11.46 -0.14 -26.95
CA LYS A 430 -12.87 -0.44 -26.59
C LYS A 430 -12.98 -1.75 -25.82
N LYS A 431 -12.27 -1.83 -24.71
CA LYS A 431 -12.08 -3.01 -23.87
C LYS A 431 -11.86 -2.56 -22.42
N ALA A 432 -12.25 -3.37 -21.45
CA ALA A 432 -11.95 -3.11 -20.05
C ALA A 432 -10.42 -3.21 -19.82
N MET A 433 -9.82 -2.28 -19.09
CA MET A 433 -8.37 -2.26 -18.90
C MET A 433 -7.83 -3.57 -18.31
N ARG A 434 -8.59 -4.19 -17.41
CA ARG A 434 -8.24 -5.48 -16.79
C ARG A 434 -8.17 -6.67 -17.76
N ASP A 435 -8.77 -6.53 -18.94
CA ASP A 435 -8.76 -7.54 -19.99
C ASP A 435 -7.77 -7.20 -21.12
N CYS A 436 -6.97 -6.13 -20.94
CA CYS A 436 -5.98 -5.66 -21.90
C CYS A 436 -4.63 -6.32 -21.71
N THR A 437 -3.90 -6.49 -22.82
CA THR A 437 -2.46 -6.76 -22.82
C THR A 437 -1.68 -5.49 -22.49
N GLY A 438 -0.39 -5.59 -22.14
CA GLY A 438 0.46 -4.42 -21.95
C GLY A 438 0.54 -3.52 -23.18
N GLU A 439 0.59 -4.10 -24.39
CA GLU A 439 0.60 -3.36 -25.66
C GLU A 439 -0.69 -2.55 -25.86
N GLU A 440 -1.85 -3.07 -25.47
CA GLU A 440 -3.11 -2.34 -25.54
C GLU A 440 -3.24 -1.23 -24.49
N VAL A 441 -2.52 -1.32 -23.39
CA VAL A 441 -2.50 -0.29 -22.33
C VAL A 441 -1.57 0.87 -22.69
N CYS A 442 -0.43 0.59 -23.34
CA CYS A 442 0.54 1.59 -23.80
C CYS A 442 0.08 2.32 -25.05
#